data_11b45613f4503a354dbd6ec4a49bec79
#
_entry.id   11b45613f4503a354dbd6ec4a49bec79
#
_cell.length_a   1.000
_cell.length_b   1.000
_cell.length_c   1.000
_cell.angle_alpha   90.00
_cell.angle_beta   90.00
_cell.angle_gamma   90.00
#
_symmetry.space_group_name_H-M   'P 1'
#
loop_
_entity.id
_entity.type
_entity.pdbx_description
1 polymer ?
#
loop_
_entity_poly.entity_id
_entity_poly.type
_entity_poly.pdbx_seq_one_letter_code
_entity_poly.pdbx_strand_id
1 'polypeptide(L)'
;MRGIGNVCFWLAFTAVGLVCEMLIPRIDALICGFILLLQERNYRTLCWLLPLFVLLQEGLGSRTFGGSIVWYAVIFLLFRIGERFFNSGTFIFVFFLSAAFGAASYGLNVLMAPLQDLEIDVQQLIDSSLAQAIFLPLSWCVIKYLRLCLPGGFQPNAAKAENLHKSNA
;
A
#
# COMPACT_ATOMS: atom_id res chain seq x y z
N MET A 1 -1.26 5.38 26.21
CA MET A 1 -0.64 4.09 25.85
C MET A 1 -1.00 3.58 24.43
N ARG A 2 -2.23 3.81 23.90
CA ARG A 2 -2.60 3.37 22.53
C ARG A 2 -1.76 4.00 21.40
N GLY A 3 -1.27 5.23 21.57
CA GLY A 3 -0.47 5.92 20.54
C GLY A 3 0.92 5.34 20.34
N ILE A 4 1.62 5.03 21.42
CA ILE A 4 3.01 4.52 21.34
C ILE A 4 3.04 3.13 20.68
N GLY A 5 2.11 2.23 21.05
CA GLY A 5 2.01 0.91 20.42
C GLY A 5 1.74 0.98 18.92
N ASN A 6 0.92 1.95 18.49
CA ASN A 6 0.65 2.16 17.07
C ASN A 6 1.89 2.65 16.32
N VAL A 7 2.64 3.57 16.89
CA VAL A 7 3.90 4.07 16.29
C VAL A 7 4.95 2.95 16.22
N CYS A 8 5.14 2.19 17.30
CA CYS A 8 6.06 1.04 17.31
C CYS A 8 5.70 0.00 16.25
N PHE A 9 4.41 -0.32 16.09
CA PHE A 9 3.95 -1.25 15.06
C PHE A 9 4.31 -0.76 13.65
N TRP A 10 4.03 0.51 13.34
CA TRP A 10 4.31 1.05 12.01
C TRP A 10 5.81 1.18 11.72
N LEU A 11 6.63 1.50 12.72
CA LEU A 11 8.09 1.50 12.59
C LEU A 11 8.64 0.08 12.36
N ALA A 12 8.16 -0.90 13.13
CA ALA A 12 8.54 -2.30 12.93
C ALA A 12 8.10 -2.81 11.56
N PHE A 13 6.87 -2.48 11.13
CA PHE A 13 6.37 -2.81 9.80
C PHE A 13 7.25 -2.20 8.70
N THR A 14 7.63 -0.92 8.82
CA THR A 14 8.51 -0.23 7.87
C THR A 14 9.87 -0.92 7.78
N ALA A 15 10.47 -1.26 8.92
CA ALA A 15 11.76 -1.96 8.96
C ALA A 15 11.68 -3.34 8.29
N VAL A 16 10.65 -4.13 8.59
CA VAL A 16 10.43 -5.45 7.95
C VAL A 16 10.15 -5.29 6.46
N GLY A 17 9.33 -4.32 6.08
CA GLY A 17 9.03 -4.02 4.68
C GLY A 17 10.29 -3.71 3.88
N LEU A 18 11.18 -2.88 4.39
CA LEU A 18 12.45 -2.56 3.76
C LEU A 18 13.36 -3.78 3.61
N VAL A 19 13.43 -4.64 4.64
CA VAL A 19 14.18 -5.90 4.54
C VAL A 19 13.59 -6.80 3.46
N CYS A 20 12.28 -6.90 3.36
CA CYS A 20 11.62 -7.65 2.29
C CYS A 20 11.95 -7.09 0.90
N GLU A 21 11.94 -5.77 0.73
CA GLU A 21 12.32 -5.11 -0.54
C GLU A 21 13.79 -5.34 -0.92
N MET A 22 14.68 -5.41 0.08
CA MET A 22 16.09 -5.73 -0.16
C MET A 22 16.30 -7.19 -0.55
N LEU A 23 15.54 -8.11 0.05
CA LEU A 23 15.65 -9.56 -0.21
C LEU A 23 15.00 -9.97 -1.53
N ILE A 24 13.91 -9.33 -1.88
CA ILE A 24 13.14 -9.63 -3.09
C ILE A 24 13.02 -8.35 -3.92
N PRO A 25 14.00 -8.09 -4.79
CA PRO A 25 13.97 -6.91 -5.63
C PRO A 25 12.72 -6.89 -6.50
N ARG A 26 12.12 -5.73 -6.69
CA ARG A 26 10.91 -5.46 -7.49
C ARG A 26 9.58 -5.71 -6.76
N ILE A 27 9.58 -6.09 -5.50
CA ILE A 27 8.37 -6.13 -4.68
C ILE A 27 8.35 -4.88 -3.81
N ASP A 28 7.23 -4.19 -3.81
CA ASP A 28 7.00 -3.01 -2.99
C ASP A 28 6.14 -3.39 -1.78
N ALA A 29 6.80 -3.76 -0.69
CA ALA A 29 6.13 -4.22 0.52
C ALA A 29 5.43 -3.07 1.28
N LEU A 30 5.94 -1.84 1.16
CA LEU A 30 5.39 -0.67 1.85
C LEU A 30 3.98 -0.30 1.36
N ILE A 31 3.64 -0.66 0.12
CA ILE A 31 2.29 -0.47 -0.45
C ILE A 31 1.23 -1.15 0.41
N CYS A 32 1.49 -2.34 0.94
CA CYS A 32 0.54 -3.06 1.78
C CYS A 32 0.17 -2.27 3.03
N GLY A 33 1.17 -1.65 3.65
CA GLY A 33 0.96 -0.75 4.79
C GLY A 33 0.14 0.49 4.41
N PHE A 34 0.43 1.06 3.24
CA PHE A 34 -0.32 2.21 2.74
C PHE A 34 -1.80 1.88 2.50
N ILE A 35 -2.11 0.74 1.87
CA ILE A 35 -3.49 0.28 1.65
C ILE A 35 -4.19 0.05 2.98
N LEU A 36 -3.53 -0.58 3.95
CA LEU A 36 -4.11 -0.81 5.27
C LEU A 36 -4.44 0.50 5.99
N LEU A 37 -3.55 1.51 5.92
CA LEU A 37 -3.81 2.84 6.46
C LEU A 37 -5.00 3.54 5.80
N LEU A 38 -5.16 3.39 4.50
CA LEU A 38 -6.32 3.91 3.79
C LEU A 38 -7.61 3.22 4.23
N GLN A 39 -7.57 1.90 4.46
CA GLN A 39 -8.72 1.13 4.98
C GLN A 39 -9.08 1.52 6.42
N GLU A 40 -8.09 1.76 7.27
CA GLU A 40 -8.30 2.24 8.65
C GLU A 40 -8.78 3.70 8.72
N ARG A 41 -8.71 4.46 7.61
CA ARG A 41 -9.00 5.90 7.54
C ARG A 41 -8.22 6.73 8.56
N ASN A 42 -7.06 6.26 8.96
CA ASN A 42 -6.21 6.91 9.94
C ASN A 42 -5.30 7.96 9.28
N TYR A 43 -5.89 9.06 8.86
CA TYR A 43 -5.18 10.14 8.15
C TYR A 43 -4.04 10.75 8.97
N ARG A 44 -4.11 10.74 10.30
CA ARG A 44 -3.02 11.26 11.15
C ARG A 44 -1.76 10.40 11.00
N THR A 45 -1.90 9.10 11.06
CA THR A 45 -0.78 8.17 10.85
C THR A 45 -0.30 8.23 9.40
N LEU A 46 -1.21 8.35 8.44
CA LEU A 46 -0.90 8.46 7.02
C LEU A 46 -0.03 9.69 6.72
N CYS A 47 -0.34 10.86 7.30
CA CYS A 47 0.36 12.12 7.05
C CYS A 47 1.84 12.09 7.42
N TRP A 48 2.25 11.33 8.43
CA TRP A 48 3.67 11.22 8.79
C TRP A 48 4.36 9.99 8.18
N LEU A 49 3.60 8.89 7.96
CA LEU A 49 4.16 7.66 7.42
C LEU A 49 4.39 7.74 5.91
N LEU A 50 3.53 8.44 5.17
CA LEU A 50 3.68 8.60 3.72
C LEU A 50 4.96 9.33 3.34
N PRO A 51 5.32 10.50 3.93
CA PRO A 51 6.61 11.12 3.69
C PRO A 51 7.78 10.20 4.05
N LEU A 52 7.66 9.44 5.14
CA LEU A 52 8.68 8.48 5.55
C LEU A 52 8.87 7.39 4.49
N PHE A 53 7.80 6.81 3.96
CA PHE A 53 7.85 5.79 2.92
C PHE A 53 8.49 6.34 1.63
N VAL A 54 8.09 7.55 1.22
CA VAL A 54 8.67 8.21 0.04
C VAL A 54 10.16 8.42 0.23
N LEU A 55 10.58 9.01 1.36
CA LEU A 55 11.99 9.26 1.65
C LEU A 55 12.83 7.97 1.69
N LEU A 56 12.27 6.90 2.25
CA LEU A 56 12.98 5.62 2.33
C LEU A 56 13.13 4.98 0.94
N GLN A 57 12.08 4.97 0.12
CA GLN A 57 12.14 4.40 -1.23
C GLN A 57 13.04 5.21 -2.16
N GLU A 58 13.01 6.53 -2.09
CA GLU A 58 13.88 7.38 -2.88
C GLU A 58 15.32 7.39 -2.35
N GLY A 59 15.49 7.34 -1.02
CA GLY A 59 16.81 7.30 -0.37
C GLY A 59 17.56 5.99 -0.59
N LEU A 60 16.85 4.86 -0.69
CA LEU A 60 17.43 3.55 -1.00
C LEU A 60 17.69 3.34 -2.51
N GLY A 61 17.33 4.33 -3.35
CA GLY A 61 17.58 4.27 -4.79
C GLY A 61 16.73 3.24 -5.54
N SER A 62 15.66 2.73 -4.91
CA SER A 62 14.76 1.78 -5.55
C SER A 62 13.92 2.41 -6.67
N ARG A 63 13.78 3.73 -6.68
CA ARG A 63 13.03 4.51 -7.68
C ARG A 63 13.70 5.85 -8.00
N THR A 64 13.40 6.39 -9.18
CA THR A 64 13.80 7.75 -9.58
C THR A 64 13.15 8.78 -8.66
N PHE A 65 13.87 9.87 -8.39
CA PHE A 65 13.40 10.96 -7.53
C PHE A 65 12.05 11.50 -8.01
N GLY A 66 11.07 11.59 -7.10
CA GLY A 66 9.70 11.99 -7.40
C GLY A 66 8.79 10.88 -7.95
N GLY A 67 9.33 9.74 -8.42
CA GLY A 67 8.57 8.61 -8.93
C GLY A 67 7.70 7.97 -7.86
N SER A 68 8.17 7.91 -6.62
CA SER A 68 7.43 7.35 -5.49
C SER A 68 6.17 8.16 -5.18
N ILE A 69 6.22 9.47 -5.27
CA ILE A 69 5.05 10.34 -5.04
C ILE A 69 3.96 10.07 -6.06
N VAL A 70 4.33 10.03 -7.35
CA VAL A 70 3.39 9.71 -8.43
C VAL A 70 2.78 8.34 -8.23
N TRP A 71 3.59 7.38 -7.82
CA TRP A 71 3.16 6.01 -7.55
C TRP A 71 2.13 5.94 -6.42
N TYR A 72 2.41 6.53 -5.26
CA TYR A 72 1.45 6.59 -4.15
C TYR A 72 0.16 7.36 -4.51
N ALA A 73 0.26 8.38 -5.37
CA ALA A 73 -0.92 9.08 -5.88
C ALA A 73 -1.79 8.17 -6.77
N VAL A 74 -1.18 7.39 -7.66
CA VAL A 74 -1.89 6.39 -8.48
C VAL A 74 -2.57 5.35 -7.62
N ILE A 75 -1.88 4.84 -6.59
CA ILE A 75 -2.44 3.89 -5.63
C ILE A 75 -3.66 4.47 -4.91
N PHE A 76 -3.52 5.69 -4.40
CA PHE A 76 -4.61 6.39 -3.74
C PHE A 76 -5.84 6.53 -4.65
N LEU A 77 -5.61 6.90 -5.92
CA LEU A 77 -6.67 7.04 -6.91
C LEU A 77 -7.36 5.71 -7.19
N LEU A 78 -6.59 4.64 -7.43
CA LEU A 78 -7.12 3.29 -7.65
C LEU A 78 -7.92 2.79 -6.44
N PHE A 79 -7.42 3.03 -5.24
CA PHE A 79 -8.12 2.70 -4.01
C PHE A 79 -9.46 3.44 -3.90
N ARG A 80 -9.48 4.74 -4.19
CA ARG A 80 -10.71 5.58 -4.16
C ARG A 80 -11.73 5.16 -5.20
N ILE A 81 -11.28 4.80 -6.39
CA ILE A 81 -12.16 4.26 -7.44
C ILE A 81 -12.72 2.91 -6.99
N GLY A 82 -11.87 2.03 -6.48
CA GLY A 82 -12.27 0.70 -6.02
C GLY A 82 -13.25 0.73 -4.83
N GLU A 83 -13.11 1.69 -3.88
CA GLU A 83 -14.07 1.88 -2.78
C GLU A 83 -15.50 2.17 -3.25
N ARG A 84 -15.67 2.68 -4.48
CA ARG A 84 -17.01 2.93 -5.04
C ARG A 84 -17.73 1.65 -5.44
N PHE A 85 -16.99 0.62 -5.84
CA PHE A 85 -17.54 -0.62 -6.37
C PHE A 85 -17.52 -1.76 -5.35
N PHE A 86 -16.56 -1.73 -4.43
CA PHE A 86 -16.34 -2.81 -3.48
C PHE A 86 -16.21 -2.30 -2.04
N ASN A 87 -16.57 -3.14 -1.09
CA ASN A 87 -16.31 -2.85 0.33
C ASN A 87 -14.81 -3.02 0.61
N SER A 88 -14.14 -1.93 1.00
CA SER A 88 -12.67 -1.84 1.16
C SER A 88 -12.08 -2.84 2.17
N GLY A 89 -12.88 -3.41 3.06
CA GLY A 89 -12.43 -4.40 4.07
C GLY A 89 -12.40 -5.85 3.59
N THR A 90 -12.80 -6.15 2.35
CA THR A 90 -12.92 -7.51 1.83
C THR A 90 -11.65 -7.96 1.09
N PHE A 91 -11.35 -9.28 1.14
CA PHE A 91 -10.24 -9.86 0.39
C PHE A 91 -10.42 -9.66 -1.13
N ILE A 92 -11.67 -9.77 -1.62
CA ILE A 92 -12.00 -9.57 -3.03
C ILE A 92 -11.58 -8.18 -3.51
N PHE A 93 -11.83 -7.15 -2.70
CA PHE A 93 -11.39 -5.79 -3.00
C PHE A 93 -9.86 -5.71 -3.19
N VAL A 94 -9.10 -6.29 -2.25
CA VAL A 94 -7.63 -6.26 -2.30
C VAL A 94 -7.11 -7.06 -3.49
N PHE A 95 -7.75 -8.17 -3.84
CA PHE A 95 -7.40 -8.97 -5.00
C PHE A 95 -7.58 -8.18 -6.32
N PHE A 96 -8.73 -7.53 -6.52
CA PHE A 96 -8.93 -6.67 -7.70
C PHE A 96 -8.02 -5.46 -7.69
N LEU A 97 -7.78 -4.88 -6.52
CA LEU A 97 -6.85 -3.77 -6.37
C LEU A 97 -5.43 -4.19 -6.75
N SER A 98 -4.98 -5.38 -6.36
CA SER A 98 -3.65 -5.90 -6.71
C SER A 98 -3.49 -6.14 -8.21
N ALA A 99 -4.54 -6.65 -8.87
CA ALA A 99 -4.55 -6.82 -10.33
C ALA A 99 -4.48 -5.45 -11.06
N ALA A 100 -5.27 -4.48 -10.60
CA ALA A 100 -5.23 -3.12 -11.12
C ALA A 100 -3.86 -2.46 -10.90
N PHE A 101 -3.21 -2.80 -9.79
CA PHE A 101 -1.84 -2.39 -9.46
C PHE A 101 -0.81 -2.95 -10.42
N GLY A 102 -0.87 -4.24 -10.70
CA GLY A 102 0.02 -4.88 -11.68
C GLY A 102 -0.12 -4.21 -13.06
N ALA A 103 -1.35 -3.95 -13.49
CA ALA A 103 -1.63 -3.26 -14.75
C ALA A 103 -1.10 -1.81 -14.75
N ALA A 104 -1.30 -1.06 -13.66
CA ALA A 104 -0.81 0.32 -13.54
C ALA A 104 0.72 0.37 -13.50
N SER A 105 1.36 -0.57 -12.81
CA SER A 105 2.82 -0.71 -12.78
C SER A 105 3.39 -0.96 -14.16
N TYR A 106 2.79 -1.91 -14.90
CA TYR A 106 3.15 -2.16 -16.27
C TYR A 106 3.01 -0.92 -17.15
N GLY A 107 1.85 -0.25 -17.10
CA GLY A 107 1.57 0.94 -17.89
C GLY A 107 2.53 2.11 -17.58
N LEU A 108 2.82 2.37 -16.29
CA LEU A 108 3.75 3.42 -15.89
C LEU A 108 5.17 3.14 -16.38
N ASN A 109 5.65 1.90 -16.27
CA ASN A 109 6.98 1.56 -16.74
C ASN A 109 7.09 1.69 -18.27
N VAL A 110 6.07 1.26 -19.02
CA VAL A 110 6.03 1.43 -20.49
C VAL A 110 6.00 2.92 -20.87
N LEU A 111 5.29 3.76 -20.12
CA LEU A 111 5.24 5.21 -20.38
C LEU A 111 6.55 5.93 -20.02
N MET A 112 7.24 5.46 -18.98
CA MET A 112 8.48 6.09 -18.51
C MET A 112 9.72 5.64 -19.27
N ALA A 113 9.70 4.46 -19.89
CA ALA A 113 10.84 3.90 -20.59
C ALA A 113 11.39 4.79 -21.73
N PRO A 114 10.55 5.34 -22.64
CA PRO A 114 11.05 6.22 -23.69
C PRO A 114 11.59 7.56 -23.15
N LEU A 115 11.20 7.96 -21.92
CA LEU A 115 11.70 9.18 -21.29
C LEU A 115 13.08 8.99 -20.64
N GLN A 116 13.49 7.74 -20.43
CA GLN A 116 14.74 7.40 -19.72
C GLN A 116 15.75 6.68 -20.62
N ASP A 117 15.50 6.57 -21.94
CA ASP A 117 16.32 5.81 -22.91
C ASP A 117 16.71 4.40 -22.42
N LEU A 118 15.82 3.77 -21.64
CA LEU A 118 16.03 2.43 -21.09
C LEU A 118 15.48 1.37 -22.06
N GLU A 119 16.29 0.39 -22.39
CA GLU A 119 15.81 -0.83 -23.06
C GLU A 119 14.88 -1.58 -22.10
N ILE A 120 13.63 -1.77 -22.52
CA ILE A 120 12.64 -2.50 -21.73
C ILE A 120 12.79 -3.99 -21.99
N ASP A 121 13.19 -4.72 -20.98
CA ASP A 121 12.97 -6.17 -20.94
C ASP A 121 11.49 -6.41 -20.56
N VAL A 122 10.66 -6.62 -21.60
CA VAL A 122 9.20 -6.82 -21.43
C VAL A 122 8.91 -8.05 -20.57
N GLN A 123 9.71 -9.11 -20.68
CA GLN A 123 9.55 -10.31 -19.88
C GLN A 123 9.76 -10.01 -18.39
N GLN A 124 10.83 -9.30 -18.09
CA GLN A 124 11.16 -8.89 -16.74
C GLN A 124 10.10 -7.97 -16.10
N LEU A 125 9.47 -7.14 -16.92
CA LEU A 125 8.40 -6.24 -16.48
C LEU A 125 7.12 -7.00 -16.16
N ILE A 126 6.77 -8.00 -16.98
CA ILE A 126 5.61 -8.86 -16.73
C ILE A 126 5.80 -9.66 -15.44
N ASP A 127 6.99 -10.28 -15.27
CA ASP A 127 7.29 -11.08 -14.08
C ASP A 127 7.22 -10.24 -12.79
N SER A 128 7.74 -9.02 -12.81
CA SER A 128 7.66 -8.10 -11.66
C SER A 128 6.23 -7.66 -11.33
N SER A 129 5.42 -7.39 -12.36
CA SER A 129 4.02 -7.00 -12.19
C SER A 129 3.17 -8.15 -11.65
N LEU A 130 3.41 -9.38 -12.12
CA LEU A 130 2.78 -10.59 -11.62
C LEU A 130 3.19 -10.90 -10.17
N ALA A 131 4.48 -10.81 -9.86
CA ALA A 131 4.98 -11.00 -8.50
C ALA A 131 4.33 -10.03 -7.53
N GLN A 132 4.23 -8.75 -7.89
CA GLN A 132 3.56 -7.72 -7.09
C GLN A 132 2.07 -8.01 -6.90
N ALA A 133 1.37 -8.42 -7.97
CA ALA A 133 -0.05 -8.74 -7.92
C ALA A 133 -0.38 -9.92 -7.00
N ILE A 134 0.51 -10.90 -6.88
CA ILE A 134 0.36 -12.05 -5.98
C ILE A 134 0.80 -11.70 -4.56
N PHE A 135 1.91 -10.98 -4.42
CA PHE A 135 2.48 -10.64 -3.11
C PHE A 135 1.55 -9.75 -2.29
N LEU A 136 0.90 -8.79 -2.93
CA LEU A 136 0.07 -7.79 -2.26
C LEU A 136 -1.11 -8.38 -1.46
N PRO A 137 -1.97 -9.27 -2.00
CA PRO A 137 -3.06 -9.86 -1.23
C PRO A 137 -2.56 -10.78 -0.10
N LEU A 138 -1.45 -11.49 -0.32
CA LEU A 138 -0.86 -12.36 0.70
C LEU A 138 -0.32 -11.55 1.89
N SER A 139 0.50 -10.54 1.61
CA SER A 139 1.07 -9.66 2.64
C SER A 139 -0.03 -8.88 3.36
N TRP A 140 -1.06 -8.42 2.66
CA TRP A 140 -2.21 -7.77 3.28
C TRP A 140 -2.93 -8.69 4.28
N CYS A 141 -3.15 -9.96 3.94
CA CYS A 141 -3.74 -10.93 4.87
C CYS A 141 -2.91 -11.07 6.15
N VAL A 142 -1.59 -11.21 6.00
CA VAL A 142 -0.67 -11.36 7.14
C VAL A 142 -0.70 -10.11 8.03
N ILE A 143 -0.57 -8.92 7.44
CA ILE A 143 -0.52 -7.66 8.17
C ILE A 143 -1.86 -7.38 8.86
N LYS A 144 -2.98 -7.63 8.17
CA LYS A 144 -4.31 -7.50 8.75
C LYS A 144 -4.49 -8.42 9.95
N TYR A 145 -4.05 -9.68 9.86
CA TYR A 145 -4.11 -10.62 10.96
C TYR A 145 -3.26 -10.16 12.15
N LEU A 146 -2.02 -9.74 11.90
CA LEU A 146 -1.15 -9.17 12.94
C LEU A 146 -1.79 -7.94 13.60
N ARG A 147 -2.43 -7.10 12.80
CA ARG A 147 -3.09 -5.89 13.29
C ARG A 147 -4.31 -6.20 14.15
N LEU A 148 -5.04 -7.27 13.87
CA LEU A 148 -6.16 -7.75 14.70
C LEU A 148 -5.70 -8.29 16.06
N CYS A 149 -4.51 -8.87 16.13
CA CYS A 149 -3.93 -9.41 17.36
C CYS A 149 -3.40 -8.31 18.30
N LEU A 150 -3.18 -7.09 17.82
CA LEU A 150 -2.64 -5.98 18.62
C LEU A 150 -3.77 -5.20 19.33
N PRO A 151 -3.53 -4.74 20.58
CA PRO A 151 -4.48 -3.91 21.31
C PRO A 151 -4.64 -2.55 20.61
N GLY A 152 -5.80 -2.33 20.02
CA GLY A 152 -6.12 -1.16 19.17
C GLY A 152 -6.36 -1.53 17.70
N GLY A 153 -6.59 -2.82 17.44
CA GLY A 153 -6.68 -3.47 16.16
C GLY A 153 -7.58 -2.85 15.11
N PHE A 154 -7.47 -3.40 13.91
CA PHE A 154 -8.16 -3.01 12.70
C PHE A 154 -9.66 -2.79 12.91
N GLN A 155 -10.14 -1.55 12.80
CA GLN A 155 -11.56 -1.19 12.85
C GLN A 155 -11.99 -0.57 11.51
N PRO A 156 -12.39 -1.37 10.52
CA PRO A 156 -12.70 -0.89 9.17
C PRO A 156 -13.95 0.00 9.11
N ASN A 157 -14.75 0.11 10.19
CA ASN A 157 -16.04 0.79 10.18
C ASN A 157 -16.34 1.65 11.42
N ALA A 158 -15.36 2.05 12.18
CA ALA A 158 -15.60 2.90 13.37
C ALA A 158 -16.36 4.20 13.03
N ALA A 159 -16.02 4.83 11.90
CA ALA A 159 -16.71 6.03 11.41
C ALA A 159 -18.18 5.76 10.99
N LYS A 160 -18.47 4.57 10.47
CA LYS A 160 -19.83 4.20 10.06
C LYS A 160 -20.72 3.86 11.27
N ALA A 161 -20.15 3.25 12.30
CA ALA A 161 -20.84 2.96 13.55
C ALA A 161 -21.15 4.23 14.34
N GLU A 162 -20.23 5.20 14.38
CA GLU A 162 -20.43 6.50 15.04
C GLU A 162 -21.53 7.35 14.37
N ASN A 163 -21.58 7.33 13.03
CA ASN A 163 -22.61 8.05 12.29
C ASN A 163 -23.99 7.41 12.44
N LEU A 164 -24.09 6.09 12.55
CA LEU A 164 -25.36 5.40 12.86
C LEU A 164 -25.85 5.71 14.27
N HIS A 165 -24.96 5.84 15.24
CA HIS A 165 -25.33 6.20 16.61
C HIS A 165 -25.80 7.66 16.73
N LYS A 166 -25.20 8.58 15.95
CA LYS A 166 -25.63 9.99 15.88
C LYS A 166 -26.93 10.22 15.10
N SER A 167 -27.28 9.29 14.19
CA SER A 167 -28.54 9.38 13.43
C SER A 167 -29.75 8.86 14.19
N ASN A 168 -29.55 8.09 15.26
CA ASN A 168 -30.61 7.47 16.07
C ASN A 168 -30.77 8.16 17.45
N ALA A 169 -30.06 9.24 17.72
CA ALA A 169 -30.18 10.08 18.91
C ALA A 169 -30.80 11.44 18.58
#